data_1644d542eec7cb8b3ae6ad6d0aaddcdc
#
_entry.id   1644d542eec7cb8b3ae6ad6d0aaddcdc
#
_cell.length_a   1.000
_cell.length_b   1.000
_cell.length_c   1.000
_cell.angle_alpha   90.00
_cell.angle_beta   90.00
_cell.angle_gamma   90.00
#
_symmetry.space_group_name_H-M   'P 1'
#
loop_
_entity.id
_entity.type
_entity.pdbx_description
1 polymer ?
#
loop_
_entity_poly.entity_id
_entity_poly.type
_entity_poly.pdbx_seq_one_letter_code
_entity_poly.pdbx_strand_id
1 'polypeptide(L)'
;LSLHDALPILMNYTHEKPVYPLTFEIFPAQEGAQAAFTLYEDEGEDLGYQRDEFVKTPIICSTLANGYELTVSAREGKGYTVPGPRNLLFRIYSAKAPKEVTVKGKKIKKTKPERLEENLENDTETVVWSWDKETGVCSVRMPDKGGNEQIMIAFK
;
A
#
# COMPACT_ATOMS: atom_id res chain seq x y z
N LEU A 1 -15.12 -24.51 -2.04
CA LEU A 1 -13.67 -24.61 -2.07
C LEU A 1 -13.20 -24.13 -3.45
N SER A 2 -13.03 -22.83 -3.61
CA SER A 2 -12.33 -22.26 -4.74
C SER A 2 -10.85 -22.29 -4.37
N LEU A 3 -10.17 -23.30 -4.82
CA LEU A 3 -8.73 -23.33 -4.90
C LEU A 3 -8.32 -22.33 -6.02
N HIS A 4 -8.22 -21.08 -5.65
CA HIS A 4 -7.25 -20.24 -6.33
C HIS A 4 -5.90 -20.73 -5.82
N ASP A 5 -5.42 -21.76 -6.48
CA ASP A 5 -4.02 -22.16 -6.40
C ASP A 5 -3.20 -20.92 -6.73
N ALA A 6 -2.72 -20.25 -5.68
CA ALA A 6 -1.50 -19.51 -5.81
C ALA A 6 -0.47 -20.59 -6.19
N LEU A 7 -0.28 -20.79 -7.49
CA LEU A 7 0.86 -21.56 -7.99
C LEU A 7 2.06 -20.96 -7.26
N PRO A 8 2.86 -21.79 -6.56
CA PRO A 8 4.07 -21.28 -5.96
C PRO A 8 4.85 -20.64 -7.11
N ILE A 9 5.05 -19.33 -7.03
CA ILE A 9 5.91 -18.63 -7.97
C ILE A 9 7.28 -19.20 -7.68
N LEU A 10 7.71 -20.19 -8.47
CA LEU A 10 9.05 -20.70 -8.41
C LEU A 10 9.97 -19.58 -8.90
N MET A 11 10.55 -18.87 -7.94
CA MET A 11 11.63 -17.93 -8.20
C MET A 11 12.94 -18.63 -7.89
N ASN A 12 13.86 -18.65 -8.84
CA ASN A 12 15.19 -19.26 -8.65
C ASN A 12 16.11 -18.34 -7.84
N TYR A 13 15.83 -17.04 -7.79
CA TYR A 13 16.55 -16.05 -7.02
C TYR A 13 15.64 -14.84 -6.71
N THR A 14 16.01 -14.05 -5.70
CA THR A 14 15.19 -13.00 -5.08
C THR A 14 14.73 -11.90 -6.06
N HIS A 15 15.48 -11.63 -7.13
CA HIS A 15 15.19 -10.57 -8.12
C HIS A 15 14.66 -11.09 -9.46
N GLU A 16 14.30 -12.36 -9.56
CA GLU A 16 13.76 -12.93 -10.81
C GLU A 16 12.47 -12.24 -11.25
N LYS A 17 11.64 -11.85 -10.30
CA LYS A 17 10.42 -11.06 -10.53
C LYS A 17 10.25 -10.00 -9.45
N PRO A 18 9.91 -8.76 -9.83
CA PRO A 18 9.55 -7.75 -8.84
C PRO A 18 8.30 -8.18 -8.07
N VAL A 19 8.28 -7.91 -6.76
CA VAL A 19 7.10 -8.16 -5.92
C VAL A 19 6.06 -7.09 -6.19
N TYR A 20 4.97 -7.46 -6.88
CA TYR A 20 3.86 -6.56 -7.15
C TYR A 20 2.52 -7.20 -6.82
N PRO A 21 1.58 -6.46 -6.20
CA PRO A 21 1.73 -5.12 -5.61
C PRO A 21 2.56 -5.18 -4.34
N LEU A 22 3.19 -4.06 -3.97
CA LEU A 22 3.79 -3.93 -2.66
C LEU A 22 2.67 -3.72 -1.64
N THR A 23 2.46 -4.72 -0.79
CA THR A 23 1.33 -4.75 0.14
C THR A 23 1.75 -4.37 1.55
N PHE A 24 1.02 -3.43 2.15
CA PHE A 24 1.18 -3.01 3.55
C PHE A 24 -0.04 -3.44 4.35
N GLU A 25 0.18 -4.22 5.39
CA GLU A 25 -0.84 -4.56 6.37
C GLU A 25 -0.78 -3.56 7.53
N ILE A 26 -1.86 -2.81 7.74
CA ILE A 26 -1.92 -1.72 8.70
C ILE A 26 -2.93 -2.06 9.79
N PHE A 27 -2.42 -2.11 11.02
CA PHE A 27 -3.21 -2.27 12.23
C PHE A 27 -3.27 -0.91 12.94
N PRO A 28 -4.37 -0.14 12.79
CA PRO A 28 -4.46 1.19 13.36
C PRO A 28 -4.27 1.19 14.87
N ALA A 29 -3.58 2.19 15.37
CA ALA A 29 -3.40 2.41 16.80
C ALA A 29 -4.70 2.90 17.47
N GLN A 30 -4.68 3.16 18.77
CA GLN A 30 -5.81 3.75 19.49
C GLN A 30 -6.14 5.16 18.95
N GLU A 31 -7.37 5.61 19.16
CA GLU A 31 -7.80 6.97 18.81
C GLU A 31 -6.83 8.03 19.36
N GLY A 32 -6.44 8.96 18.51
CA GLY A 32 -5.47 9.99 18.81
C GLY A 32 -4.00 9.56 18.70
N ALA A 33 -3.72 8.26 18.43
CA ALA A 33 -2.37 7.75 18.27
C ALA A 33 -2.02 7.49 16.79
N GLN A 34 -0.75 7.18 16.53
CA GLN A 34 -0.21 6.91 15.20
C GLN A 34 0.55 5.58 15.18
N ALA A 35 0.43 4.88 14.07
CA ALA A 35 1.32 3.79 13.68
C ALA A 35 2.22 4.30 12.55
N ALA A 36 3.52 4.04 12.63
CA ALA A 36 4.48 4.52 11.65
C ALA A 36 5.40 3.40 11.17
N PHE A 37 5.74 3.44 9.90
CA PHE A 37 6.67 2.54 9.24
C PHE A 37 7.47 3.31 8.19
N THR A 38 8.73 2.91 7.97
CA THR A 38 9.52 3.45 6.86
C THR A 38 9.92 2.29 5.95
N LEU A 39 9.40 2.33 4.72
CA LEU A 39 9.84 1.42 3.67
C LEU A 39 11.26 1.82 3.26
N TYR A 40 12.17 0.87 3.36
CA TYR A 40 13.54 0.99 2.90
C TYR A 40 13.74 0.11 1.67
N GLU A 41 14.35 0.65 0.63
CA GLU A 41 14.61 -0.08 -0.60
C GLU A 41 16.01 0.26 -1.14
N ASP A 42 16.74 -0.76 -1.53
CA ASP A 42 18.06 -0.69 -2.18
C ASP A 42 18.21 -1.84 -3.18
N GLU A 43 19.36 -1.97 -3.80
CA GLU A 43 19.65 -3.03 -4.78
C GLU A 43 19.69 -4.44 -4.16
N GLY A 44 19.95 -4.54 -2.86
CA GLY A 44 19.93 -5.79 -2.09
C GLY A 44 21.08 -6.79 -2.37
N GLU A 45 21.88 -6.56 -3.37
CA GLU A 45 22.93 -7.51 -3.81
C GLU A 45 24.35 -6.99 -3.60
N ASP A 46 24.51 -5.70 -3.33
CA ASP A 46 25.83 -5.07 -3.18
C ASP A 46 25.93 -4.24 -1.89
N LEU A 47 27.06 -3.54 -1.72
CA LEU A 47 27.30 -2.63 -0.59
C LEU A 47 26.86 -1.18 -0.92
N GLY A 48 25.93 -0.98 -1.83
CA GLY A 48 25.41 0.34 -2.20
C GLY A 48 24.87 1.13 -1.03
N TYR A 49 24.29 0.46 -0.04
CA TYR A 49 23.81 1.09 1.20
C TYR A 49 24.92 1.84 1.98
N GLN A 50 26.18 1.44 1.85
CA GLN A 50 27.33 2.13 2.44
C GLN A 50 27.70 3.42 1.69
N ARG A 51 27.17 3.60 0.48
CA ARG A 51 27.35 4.78 -0.37
C ARG A 51 26.07 5.63 -0.45
N ASP A 52 25.12 5.40 0.49
CA ASP A 52 23.80 6.03 0.48
C ASP A 52 22.95 5.75 -0.78
N GLU A 53 23.19 4.60 -1.43
CA GLU A 53 22.45 4.17 -2.62
C GLU A 53 21.18 3.41 -2.20
N PHE A 54 20.26 4.11 -1.60
CA PHE A 54 18.98 3.60 -1.14
C PHE A 54 17.90 4.69 -1.16
N VAL A 55 16.66 4.27 -1.03
CA VAL A 55 15.53 5.18 -0.85
C VAL A 55 14.69 4.78 0.36
N LYS A 56 14.02 5.76 0.95
CA LYS A 56 13.11 5.60 2.09
C LYS A 56 11.78 6.25 1.78
N THR A 57 10.70 5.58 2.14
CA THR A 57 9.34 6.11 2.03
C THR A 57 8.66 6.00 3.40
N PRO A 58 8.54 7.09 4.17
CA PRO A 58 7.82 7.08 5.43
C PRO A 58 6.32 6.93 5.21
N ILE A 59 5.69 6.07 6.02
CA ILE A 59 4.24 5.80 6.00
C ILE A 59 3.72 5.95 7.43
N ILE A 60 2.69 6.76 7.62
CA ILE A 60 2.09 7.03 8.93
C ILE A 60 0.59 6.83 8.83
N CYS A 61 0.02 6.07 9.74
CA CYS A 61 -1.43 5.92 9.90
C CYS A 61 -1.86 6.55 11.22
N SER A 62 -2.63 7.63 11.16
CA SER A 62 -3.21 8.31 12.30
C SER A 62 -4.64 7.84 12.52
N THR A 63 -4.99 7.49 13.76
CA THR A 63 -6.36 7.13 14.12
C THR A 63 -7.10 8.35 14.63
N LEU A 64 -8.15 8.75 13.91
CA LEU A 64 -9.01 9.89 14.20
C LEU A 64 -10.32 9.41 14.83
N ALA A 65 -11.06 10.32 15.46
CA ALA A 65 -12.37 10.02 16.05
C ALA A 65 -13.36 9.37 15.04
N ASN A 66 -13.32 9.80 13.79
CA ASN A 66 -14.24 9.35 12.75
C ASN A 66 -13.56 8.70 11.54
N GLY A 67 -12.38 8.11 11.72
CA GLY A 67 -11.68 7.48 10.59
C GLY A 67 -10.19 7.31 10.78
N TYR A 68 -9.52 7.10 9.66
CA TYR A 68 -8.06 7.02 9.59
C TYR A 68 -7.51 7.99 8.57
N GLU A 69 -6.35 8.53 8.86
CA GLU A 69 -5.53 9.26 7.90
C GLU A 69 -4.25 8.48 7.66
N LEU A 70 -4.03 8.05 6.42
CA LEU A 70 -2.80 7.41 6.00
C LEU A 70 -2.00 8.41 5.15
N THR A 71 -0.81 8.74 5.60
CA THR A 71 0.14 9.60 4.89
C THR A 71 1.28 8.74 4.37
N VAL A 72 1.50 8.78 3.06
CA VAL A 72 2.70 8.25 2.40
C VAL A 72 3.52 9.46 2.01
N SER A 73 4.69 9.62 2.62
CA SER A 73 5.59 10.74 2.32
C SER A 73 6.30 10.55 0.99
N ALA A 74 6.77 11.64 0.41
CA ALA A 74 7.63 11.55 -0.77
C ALA A 74 8.84 10.65 -0.48
N ARG A 75 9.23 9.88 -1.48
CA ARG A 75 10.42 9.04 -1.44
C ARG A 75 11.66 9.90 -1.31
N GLU A 76 12.51 9.56 -0.35
CA GLU A 76 13.76 10.26 -0.05
C GLU A 76 14.94 9.31 -0.32
N GLY A 77 16.06 9.88 -0.76
CA GLY A 77 17.28 9.13 -1.04
C GLY A 77 17.77 9.30 -2.47
N LYS A 78 18.85 8.61 -2.81
CA LYS A 78 19.50 8.69 -4.11
C LYS A 78 20.22 7.37 -4.44
N GLY A 79 20.64 7.25 -5.70
CA GLY A 79 21.48 6.12 -6.14
C GLY A 79 20.74 4.80 -6.36
N TYR A 80 19.49 4.67 -5.89
CA TYR A 80 18.64 3.53 -6.18
C TYR A 80 17.40 3.96 -6.97
N THR A 81 17.11 3.23 -8.02
CA THR A 81 15.90 3.44 -8.83
C THR A 81 14.91 2.33 -8.53
N VAL A 82 13.79 2.70 -7.91
CA VAL A 82 12.71 1.75 -7.65
C VAL A 82 12.21 1.17 -8.97
N PRO A 83 12.18 -0.16 -9.11
CA PRO A 83 11.62 -0.79 -10.29
C PRO A 83 10.16 -0.38 -10.47
N GLY A 84 9.76 -0.02 -11.67
CA GLY A 84 8.39 0.41 -11.91
C GLY A 84 7.92 0.08 -13.29
N PRO A 85 6.65 0.39 -13.59
CA PRO A 85 5.58 0.90 -12.72
C PRO A 85 5.04 -0.18 -11.77
N ARG A 86 4.58 0.22 -10.56
CA ARG A 86 3.98 -0.70 -9.58
C ARG A 86 2.82 -0.07 -8.82
N ASN A 87 2.00 -0.91 -8.20
CA ASN A 87 0.95 -0.50 -7.27
C ASN A 87 1.39 -0.65 -5.81
N LEU A 88 0.90 0.26 -4.96
CA LEU A 88 0.86 0.09 -3.52
C LEU A 88 -0.53 -0.40 -3.14
N LEU A 89 -0.60 -1.42 -2.29
CA LEU A 89 -1.83 -1.95 -1.73
C LEU A 89 -1.79 -1.80 -0.21
N PHE A 90 -2.65 -0.95 0.34
CA PHE A 90 -2.81 -0.76 1.77
C PHE A 90 -4.02 -1.54 2.25
N ARG A 91 -3.82 -2.48 3.17
CA ARG A 91 -4.85 -3.29 3.82
C ARG A 91 -4.98 -2.82 5.26
N ILE A 92 -6.02 -2.03 5.53
CA ILE A 92 -6.24 -1.42 6.83
C ILE A 92 -7.30 -2.21 7.59
N TYR A 93 -6.91 -2.78 8.72
CA TYR A 93 -7.81 -3.55 9.58
C TYR A 93 -8.65 -2.57 10.41
N SER A 94 -9.97 -2.62 10.22
CA SER A 94 -10.91 -1.69 10.84
C SER A 94 -12.10 -2.41 11.44
N ALA A 95 -12.50 -1.99 12.63
CA ALA A 95 -13.72 -2.50 13.27
C ALA A 95 -15.01 -1.92 12.65
N LYS A 96 -14.90 -0.84 11.87
CA LYS A 96 -16.05 -0.12 11.31
C LYS A 96 -15.94 -0.06 9.79
N ALA A 97 -17.10 -0.24 9.13
CA ALA A 97 -17.18 -0.10 7.68
C ALA A 97 -16.93 1.37 7.26
N PRO A 98 -16.01 1.62 6.32
CA PRO A 98 -15.82 2.95 5.77
C PRO A 98 -17.07 3.42 5.00
N LYS A 99 -17.42 4.68 5.19
CA LYS A 99 -18.41 5.38 4.38
C LYS A 99 -17.82 5.86 3.06
N GLU A 100 -16.60 6.38 3.15
CA GLU A 100 -15.92 7.03 2.04
C GLU A 100 -14.41 6.92 2.20
N VAL A 101 -13.72 6.83 1.06
CA VAL A 101 -12.27 6.96 0.99
C VAL A 101 -11.93 8.05 -0.02
N THR A 102 -11.01 8.94 0.38
CA THR A 102 -10.49 9.99 -0.51
C THR A 102 -8.98 9.90 -0.59
N VAL A 103 -8.42 10.28 -1.74
CA VAL A 103 -6.97 10.45 -1.93
C VAL A 103 -6.73 11.89 -2.38
N LYS A 104 -5.86 12.61 -1.66
CA LYS A 104 -5.61 14.05 -1.87
C LYS A 104 -6.92 14.86 -1.96
N GLY A 105 -7.86 14.55 -1.07
CA GLY A 105 -9.17 15.21 -1.01
C GLY A 105 -10.15 14.81 -2.12
N LYS A 106 -9.76 13.96 -3.07
CA LYS A 106 -10.65 13.47 -4.13
C LYS A 106 -11.24 12.12 -3.74
N LYS A 107 -12.57 12.01 -3.82
CA LYS A 107 -13.27 10.75 -3.59
C LYS A 107 -12.89 9.72 -4.62
N ILE A 108 -12.52 8.51 -4.17
CA ILE A 108 -12.14 7.42 -5.04
C ILE A 108 -13.22 6.36 -5.15
N LYS A 109 -13.20 5.60 -6.25
CA LYS A 109 -14.21 4.60 -6.58
C LYS A 109 -14.10 3.40 -5.65
N LYS A 110 -15.24 2.99 -5.10
CA LYS A 110 -15.38 1.70 -4.41
C LYS A 110 -15.51 0.57 -5.42
N THR A 111 -14.82 -0.53 -5.18
CA THR A 111 -14.93 -1.76 -5.95
C THR A 111 -15.22 -2.95 -5.03
N LYS A 112 -15.44 -4.14 -5.57
CA LYS A 112 -15.53 -5.37 -4.80
C LYS A 112 -14.13 -5.84 -4.38
N PRO A 113 -13.97 -6.53 -3.22
CA PRO A 113 -12.65 -7.04 -2.80
C PRO A 113 -11.99 -7.91 -3.87
N GLU A 114 -12.74 -8.82 -4.51
CA GLU A 114 -12.21 -9.72 -5.53
C GLU A 114 -11.64 -8.98 -6.76
N ARG A 115 -12.25 -7.84 -7.11
CA ARG A 115 -11.82 -7.00 -8.25
C ARG A 115 -10.65 -6.08 -7.92
N LEU A 116 -10.40 -5.83 -6.66
CA LEU A 116 -9.30 -4.95 -6.27
C LEU A 116 -7.95 -5.58 -6.61
N GLU A 117 -7.86 -6.90 -6.54
CA GLU A 117 -6.65 -7.66 -6.83
C GLU A 117 -6.57 -8.14 -8.30
N GLU A 118 -7.64 -7.95 -9.08
CA GLU A 118 -7.63 -8.26 -10.52
C GLU A 118 -6.73 -7.27 -11.28
N ASN A 119 -5.95 -7.79 -12.22
CA ASN A 119 -5.09 -7.01 -13.14
C ASN A 119 -4.06 -6.08 -12.47
N LEU A 120 -3.55 -6.46 -11.30
CA LEU A 120 -2.55 -5.68 -10.55
C LEU A 120 -1.28 -5.38 -11.35
N GLU A 121 -0.89 -6.31 -12.23
CA GLU A 121 0.30 -6.16 -13.07
C GLU A 121 0.11 -5.17 -14.23
N ASN A 122 -1.13 -5.03 -14.72
CA ASN A 122 -1.42 -4.26 -15.94
C ASN A 122 -2.10 -2.91 -15.65
N ASP A 123 -2.76 -2.75 -14.50
CA ASP A 123 -3.46 -1.51 -14.12
C ASP A 123 -2.69 -0.77 -13.04
N THR A 124 -1.71 0.03 -13.45
CA THR A 124 -0.86 0.85 -12.57
C THR A 124 -1.32 2.30 -12.46
N GLU A 125 -2.48 2.66 -13.01
CA GLU A 125 -2.98 4.05 -12.98
C GLU A 125 -4.24 4.23 -12.15
N THR A 126 -4.99 3.14 -11.90
CA THR A 126 -6.30 3.23 -11.24
C THR A 126 -6.18 3.25 -9.72
N VAL A 127 -6.80 4.26 -9.09
CA VAL A 127 -6.95 4.35 -7.64
C VAL A 127 -8.35 3.86 -7.26
N VAL A 128 -8.43 2.80 -6.46
CA VAL A 128 -9.69 2.18 -6.02
C VAL A 128 -9.59 1.70 -4.58
N TRP A 129 -10.75 1.49 -3.95
CA TRP A 129 -10.82 0.90 -2.62
C TRP A 129 -11.92 -0.14 -2.52
N SER A 130 -11.79 -1.03 -1.56
CA SER A 130 -12.81 -2.04 -1.23
C SER A 130 -12.97 -2.16 0.28
N TRP A 131 -14.07 -2.76 0.68
CA TRP A 131 -14.34 -3.15 2.05
C TRP A 131 -14.80 -4.60 2.10
N ASP A 132 -14.05 -5.41 2.78
CA ASP A 132 -14.41 -6.78 3.11
C ASP A 132 -15.01 -6.82 4.52
N LYS A 133 -16.29 -7.12 4.60
CA LYS A 133 -17.04 -7.18 5.86
C LYS A 133 -16.66 -8.39 6.71
N GLU A 134 -16.24 -9.48 6.08
CA GLU A 134 -15.94 -10.75 6.77
C GLU A 134 -14.62 -10.64 7.51
N THR A 135 -13.62 -10.03 6.88
CA THR A 135 -12.29 -9.86 7.46
C THR A 135 -12.11 -8.53 8.19
N GLY A 136 -13.02 -7.55 7.99
CA GLY A 136 -12.86 -6.20 8.55
C GLY A 136 -11.73 -5.41 7.89
N VAL A 137 -11.44 -5.68 6.61
CA VAL A 137 -10.33 -5.04 5.90
C VAL A 137 -10.82 -4.00 4.90
N CYS A 138 -10.34 -2.77 5.07
CA CYS A 138 -10.43 -1.74 4.05
C CYS A 138 -9.15 -1.77 3.22
N SER A 139 -9.25 -2.09 1.94
CA SER A 139 -8.12 -2.14 1.04
C SER A 139 -8.14 -0.95 0.09
N VAL A 140 -7.00 -0.27 -0.06
CA VAL A 140 -6.81 0.85 -0.99
C VAL A 140 -5.65 0.52 -1.91
N ARG A 141 -5.92 0.47 -3.22
CA ARG A 141 -4.90 0.28 -4.26
C ARG A 141 -4.65 1.60 -4.98
N MET A 142 -3.38 1.93 -5.18
CA MET A 142 -2.97 3.13 -5.89
C MET A 142 -1.60 2.95 -6.55
N PRO A 143 -1.30 3.70 -7.64
CA PRO A 143 0.03 3.69 -8.24
C PRO A 143 1.10 4.25 -7.30
N ASP A 144 2.30 3.65 -7.31
CA ASP A 144 3.48 4.18 -6.64
C ASP A 144 4.15 5.25 -7.51
N LYS A 145 3.84 6.51 -7.24
CA LYS A 145 4.44 7.66 -7.93
C LYS A 145 5.63 8.29 -7.16
N GLY A 146 5.99 7.72 -6.01
CA GLY A 146 7.10 8.22 -5.18
C GLY A 146 6.89 9.60 -4.57
N GLY A 147 5.71 10.18 -4.72
CA GLY A 147 5.34 11.50 -4.18
C GLY A 147 4.54 11.42 -2.89
N ASN A 148 4.21 12.58 -2.32
CA ASN A 148 3.33 12.65 -1.15
C ASN A 148 1.90 12.23 -1.52
N GLU A 149 1.34 11.31 -0.74
CA GLU A 149 -0.04 10.87 -0.84
C GLU A 149 -0.72 10.97 0.53
N GLN A 150 -1.98 11.41 0.54
CA GLN A 150 -2.82 11.44 1.73
C GLN A 150 -4.11 10.70 1.44
N ILE A 151 -4.37 9.67 2.21
CA ILE A 151 -5.56 8.82 2.10
C ILE A 151 -6.39 9.05 3.35
N MET A 152 -7.64 9.48 3.19
CA MET A 152 -8.60 9.62 4.28
C MET A 152 -9.65 8.53 4.18
N ILE A 153 -9.85 7.80 5.25
CA ILE A 153 -10.87 6.76 5.40
C ILE A 153 -11.86 7.24 6.44
N ALA A 154 -13.04 7.67 5.99
CA ALA A 154 -14.07 8.21 6.87
C ALA A 154 -15.10 7.13 7.24
N PHE A 155 -15.49 7.08 8.52
CA PHE A 155 -16.58 6.26 9.03
C PHE A 155 -17.94 7.00 9.02
N LYS A 156 -19.00 6.23 9.24
CA LYS A 156 -20.33 6.80 9.44
C LYS A 156 -20.47 7.39 10.84
#